data_cd3488eb51d87c60eb3c9ed65602db23
#
_entry.id   cd3488eb51d87c60eb3c9ed65602db23
#
_cell.length_a   1.000
_cell.length_b   1.000
_cell.length_c   1.000
_cell.angle_alpha   90.00
_cell.angle_beta   90.00
_cell.angle_gamma   90.00
#
_symmetry.space_group_name_H-M   'P 1'
#
loop_
_entity.id
_entity.type
_entity.pdbx_description
1 polymer ?
#
loop_
_entity_poly.entity_id
_entity_poly.type
_entity_poly.pdbx_seq_one_letter_code
_entity_poly.pdbx_strand_id
1 'polypeptide(L)'
;MLRDFSVQSLFMGVLIAFVGFASSFAVVLHGLTGVGANEAQAASGLMALSISMGVCAILVSTVTRLPVSIAWSTPGAALLASSGVVEGGFNAAVGAFLVCGLLIIIAGLWKPLGRIVSAIPPALANAMLAGVLLSLCFAPVKAIAFNPLFGLPIVLAWAVVGSVSRLYAVPAALIAFVLVVALGIDMPEGALAGLSAALVPQAEFVSPSFSASALISIALPLFIVTMASQNIPGIAVLKVNDYHPDPGPLFATTGLFTLLSAPFGGHAVNLAAITAAMCAGSDSHPDRARRYWSSINAGIAYVVFGLLAGAVTTFVSLAPSVLIEAVAGLALIGAFSSSAVAAFTNAETREAAAITFLVTASGVGFAGVSGAFWGLVAGGLMLALARSAKGKG
;
A
#
# COMPACT_ATOMS: atom_id res chain seq x y z
N MET A 1 -22.68 19.12 11.98
CA MET A 1 -22.10 18.09 11.12
C MET A 1 -22.80 17.95 9.77
N LEU A 2 -24.09 17.55 9.72
CA LEU A 2 -24.82 17.43 8.45
C LEU A 2 -24.91 18.74 7.64
N ARG A 3 -24.86 19.89 8.29
CA ARG A 3 -24.84 21.21 7.63
C ARG A 3 -23.55 21.47 6.80
N ASP A 4 -22.49 20.72 7.07
CA ASP A 4 -21.21 20.85 6.37
C ASP A 4 -21.11 19.91 5.16
N PHE A 5 -22.08 18.97 5.03
CA PHE A 5 -22.15 18.05 3.89
C PHE A 5 -22.41 18.83 2.59
N SER A 6 -21.75 18.40 1.51
CA SER A 6 -22.00 18.92 0.16
C SER A 6 -21.93 17.80 -0.87
N VAL A 7 -22.66 17.98 -1.97
CA VAL A 7 -22.61 17.05 -3.11
C VAL A 7 -21.20 16.98 -3.70
N GLN A 8 -20.46 18.09 -3.70
CA GLN A 8 -19.08 18.13 -4.17
C GLN A 8 -18.19 17.24 -3.31
N SER A 9 -18.30 17.29 -1.97
CA SER A 9 -17.52 16.43 -1.08
C SER A 9 -17.91 14.95 -1.19
N LEU A 10 -19.17 14.65 -1.53
CA LEU A 10 -19.62 13.30 -1.82
C LEU A 10 -18.94 12.75 -3.07
N PHE A 11 -19.05 13.47 -4.20
CA PHE A 11 -18.41 13.04 -5.45
C PHE A 11 -16.90 12.90 -5.31
N MET A 12 -16.27 13.85 -4.65
CA MET A 12 -14.82 13.79 -4.41
C MET A 12 -14.46 12.59 -3.51
N GLY A 13 -15.22 12.32 -2.45
CA GLY A 13 -14.99 11.16 -1.59
C GLY A 13 -15.12 9.84 -2.33
N VAL A 14 -16.15 9.68 -3.16
CA VAL A 14 -16.32 8.48 -4.00
C VAL A 14 -15.16 8.35 -5.01
N LEU A 15 -14.76 9.45 -5.64
CA LEU A 15 -13.63 9.46 -6.57
C LEU A 15 -12.32 9.07 -5.88
N ILE A 16 -12.05 9.62 -4.70
CA ILE A 16 -10.87 9.30 -3.88
C ILE A 16 -10.85 7.80 -3.57
N ALA A 17 -11.97 7.25 -3.11
CA ALA A 17 -12.06 5.83 -2.78
C ALA A 17 -11.89 4.94 -4.02
N PHE A 18 -12.52 5.29 -5.13
CA PHE A 18 -12.39 4.56 -6.38
C PHE A 18 -10.94 4.55 -6.88
N VAL A 19 -10.30 5.72 -6.94
CA VAL A 19 -8.90 5.84 -7.38
C VAL A 19 -7.98 5.11 -6.42
N GLY A 20 -8.14 5.29 -5.11
CA GLY A 20 -7.32 4.64 -4.09
C GLY A 20 -7.45 3.11 -4.12
N PHE A 21 -8.66 2.59 -4.22
CA PHE A 21 -8.93 1.15 -4.31
C PHE A 21 -8.43 0.58 -5.65
N ALA A 22 -8.92 1.13 -6.77
CA ALA A 22 -8.62 0.61 -8.11
C ALA A 22 -7.12 0.66 -8.45
N SER A 23 -6.39 1.65 -7.91
CA SER A 23 -4.95 1.78 -8.18
C SER A 23 -4.08 0.78 -7.44
N SER A 24 -4.57 0.09 -6.40
CA SER A 24 -3.67 -0.68 -5.55
C SER A 24 -4.22 -1.98 -4.95
N PHE A 25 -5.52 -2.30 -5.14
CA PHE A 25 -6.06 -3.56 -4.61
C PHE A 25 -5.32 -4.79 -5.18
N ALA A 26 -4.93 -4.74 -6.46
CA ALA A 26 -4.15 -5.79 -7.09
C ALA A 26 -2.78 -6.00 -6.42
N VAL A 27 -2.14 -4.90 -6.00
CA VAL A 27 -0.87 -4.96 -5.23
C VAL A 27 -1.11 -5.62 -3.87
N VAL A 28 -2.24 -5.29 -3.22
CA VAL A 28 -2.61 -5.89 -1.93
C VAL A 28 -2.83 -7.40 -2.06
N LEU A 29 -3.63 -7.83 -3.04
CA LEU A 29 -3.86 -9.26 -3.30
C LEU A 29 -2.54 -9.99 -3.57
N HIS A 30 -1.70 -9.44 -4.47
CA HIS A 30 -0.39 -10.01 -4.78
C HIS A 30 0.54 -10.05 -3.55
N GLY A 31 0.48 -9.04 -2.70
CA GLY A 31 1.23 -9.00 -1.44
C GLY A 31 0.80 -10.09 -0.46
N LEU A 32 -0.50 -10.27 -0.26
CA LEU A 32 -1.03 -11.27 0.66
C LEU A 32 -0.75 -12.69 0.16
N THR A 33 -0.96 -12.96 -1.13
CA THR A 33 -0.64 -14.28 -1.72
C THR A 33 0.87 -14.55 -1.71
N GLY A 34 1.69 -13.52 -1.90
CA GLY A 34 3.15 -13.60 -1.85
C GLY A 34 3.70 -14.07 -0.50
N VAL A 35 3.02 -13.78 0.61
CA VAL A 35 3.39 -14.27 1.95
C VAL A 35 2.60 -15.50 2.38
N GLY A 36 1.90 -16.16 1.44
CA GLY A 36 1.29 -17.48 1.62
C GLY A 36 -0.21 -17.49 1.93
N ALA A 37 -0.93 -16.37 1.75
CA ALA A 37 -2.39 -16.38 1.84
C ALA A 37 -2.99 -17.20 0.69
N ASN A 38 -3.98 -18.04 1.00
CA ASN A 38 -4.85 -18.62 0.00
C ASN A 38 -5.87 -17.58 -0.51
N GLU A 39 -6.68 -17.96 -1.50
CA GLU A 39 -7.63 -17.04 -2.13
C GLU A 39 -8.66 -16.47 -1.13
N ALA A 40 -9.21 -17.30 -0.25
CA ALA A 40 -10.17 -16.89 0.78
C ALA A 40 -9.53 -15.95 1.81
N GLN A 41 -8.32 -16.25 2.24
CA GLN A 41 -7.53 -15.41 3.15
C GLN A 41 -7.16 -14.06 2.52
N ALA A 42 -6.79 -14.05 1.24
CA ALA A 42 -6.47 -12.83 0.51
C ALA A 42 -7.72 -11.95 0.34
N ALA A 43 -8.87 -12.55 0.01
CA ALA A 43 -10.16 -11.84 -0.08
C ALA A 43 -10.57 -11.26 1.28
N SER A 44 -10.47 -12.05 2.36
CA SER A 44 -10.71 -11.62 3.74
C SER A 44 -9.77 -10.46 4.13
N GLY A 45 -8.47 -10.56 3.81
CA GLY A 45 -7.48 -9.54 4.09
C GLY A 45 -7.78 -8.23 3.35
N LEU A 46 -8.14 -8.28 2.07
CA LEU A 46 -8.55 -7.12 1.29
C LEU A 46 -9.82 -6.48 1.87
N MET A 47 -10.80 -7.31 2.27
CA MET A 47 -12.03 -6.85 2.92
C MET A 47 -11.71 -6.16 4.25
N ALA A 48 -10.94 -6.81 5.12
CA ALA A 48 -10.60 -6.30 6.44
C ALA A 48 -9.83 -4.97 6.36
N LEU A 49 -8.89 -4.84 5.43
CA LEU A 49 -8.16 -3.59 5.17
C LEU A 49 -9.10 -2.49 4.70
N SER A 50 -9.97 -2.79 3.73
CA SER A 50 -10.89 -1.80 3.16
C SER A 50 -11.87 -1.28 4.21
N ILE A 51 -12.45 -2.18 5.01
CA ILE A 51 -13.37 -1.80 6.10
C ILE A 51 -12.61 -1.03 7.17
N SER A 52 -11.43 -1.50 7.59
CA SER A 52 -10.64 -0.85 8.64
C SER A 52 -10.19 0.55 8.25
N MET A 53 -9.66 0.74 7.03
CA MET A 53 -9.27 2.08 6.59
C MET A 53 -10.49 2.99 6.39
N GLY A 54 -11.62 2.44 5.93
CA GLY A 54 -12.86 3.19 5.78
C GLY A 54 -13.40 3.69 7.12
N VAL A 55 -13.53 2.80 8.10
CA VAL A 55 -14.01 3.15 9.45
C VAL A 55 -13.02 4.09 10.15
N CYS A 56 -11.71 3.85 10.01
CA CYS A 56 -10.68 4.73 10.53
C CYS A 56 -10.80 6.16 9.96
N ALA A 57 -10.98 6.30 8.62
CA ALA A 57 -11.16 7.59 7.96
C ALA A 57 -12.40 8.32 8.48
N ILE A 58 -13.53 7.62 8.61
CA ILE A 58 -14.78 8.17 9.16
C ILE A 58 -14.55 8.64 10.59
N LEU A 59 -13.99 7.80 11.45
CA LEU A 59 -13.77 8.10 12.86
C LEU A 59 -12.85 9.32 13.02
N VAL A 60 -11.65 9.26 12.43
CA VAL A 60 -10.63 10.30 12.56
C VAL A 60 -11.15 11.63 12.01
N SER A 61 -11.72 11.63 10.80
CA SER A 61 -12.19 12.88 10.18
C SER A 61 -13.42 13.46 10.90
N THR A 62 -14.27 12.62 11.48
CA THR A 62 -15.41 13.04 12.29
C THR A 62 -14.97 13.72 13.60
N VAL A 63 -14.02 13.12 14.30
CA VAL A 63 -13.54 13.59 15.61
C VAL A 63 -12.68 14.84 15.45
N THR A 64 -11.76 14.83 14.49
CA THR A 64 -10.80 15.94 14.31
C THR A 64 -11.33 17.08 13.45
N ARG A 65 -12.35 16.83 12.62
CA ARG A 65 -12.84 17.72 11.54
C ARG A 65 -11.74 18.10 10.54
N LEU A 66 -10.76 17.20 10.37
CA LEU A 66 -9.68 17.36 9.41
C LEU A 66 -9.89 16.40 8.22
N PRO A 67 -9.48 16.79 7.00
CA PRO A 67 -9.57 15.94 5.82
C PRO A 67 -8.44 14.88 5.82
N VAL A 68 -8.49 13.98 6.82
CA VAL A 68 -7.48 12.94 6.99
C VAL A 68 -7.83 11.76 6.09
N SER A 69 -7.02 11.55 5.08
CA SER A 69 -7.13 10.38 4.21
C SER A 69 -6.42 9.19 4.82
N ILE A 70 -7.12 8.08 4.90
CA ILE A 70 -6.62 6.79 5.38
C ILE A 70 -6.58 5.81 4.22
N ALA A 71 -5.55 4.97 4.17
CA ALA A 71 -5.40 3.91 3.19
C ALA A 71 -4.69 2.70 3.80
N TRP A 72 -4.63 1.61 3.05
CA TRP A 72 -3.66 0.54 3.32
C TRP A 72 -2.26 0.94 2.85
N SER A 73 -1.23 0.26 3.35
CA SER A 73 0.15 0.47 2.91
C SER A 73 0.41 -0.20 1.56
N THR A 74 0.17 0.52 0.46
CA THR A 74 0.51 0.00 -0.89
C THR A 74 2.00 -0.38 -1.01
N PRO A 75 2.96 0.46 -0.54
CA PRO A 75 4.36 0.06 -0.49
C PRO A 75 4.61 -1.14 0.42
N GLY A 76 3.85 -1.25 1.51
CA GLY A 76 3.89 -2.42 2.39
C GLY A 76 3.40 -3.70 1.68
N ALA A 77 2.29 -3.62 0.95
CA ALA A 77 1.80 -4.74 0.13
C ALA A 77 2.83 -5.18 -0.92
N ALA A 78 3.49 -4.22 -1.58
CA ALA A 78 4.58 -4.51 -2.51
C ALA A 78 5.77 -5.20 -1.82
N LEU A 79 6.13 -4.77 -0.61
CA LEU A 79 7.13 -5.44 0.23
C LEU A 79 6.72 -6.89 0.49
N LEU A 80 5.47 -7.14 0.88
CA LEU A 80 4.97 -8.50 1.12
C LEU A 80 5.10 -9.38 -0.12
N ALA A 81 4.75 -8.87 -1.31
CA ALA A 81 4.89 -9.58 -2.57
C ALA A 81 6.34 -10.03 -2.84
N SER A 82 7.33 -9.26 -2.39
CA SER A 82 8.75 -9.56 -2.57
C SER A 82 9.38 -10.36 -1.43
N SER A 83 8.70 -10.47 -0.28
CA SER A 83 9.25 -11.13 0.92
C SER A 83 9.23 -12.66 0.83
N GLY A 84 8.29 -13.21 0.05
CA GLY A 84 8.07 -14.65 -0.03
C GLY A 84 7.45 -15.24 1.24
N VAL A 85 7.15 -16.53 1.20
CA VAL A 85 6.56 -17.26 2.32
C VAL A 85 7.63 -17.51 3.40
N VAL A 86 7.36 -17.03 4.61
CA VAL A 86 8.23 -17.22 5.78
C VAL A 86 7.90 -18.52 6.52
N GLU A 87 8.80 -18.96 7.39
CA GLU A 87 8.54 -20.10 8.30
C GLU A 87 7.29 -19.80 9.14
N GLY A 88 6.35 -20.76 9.15
CA GLY A 88 5.02 -20.60 9.75
C GLY A 88 3.96 -20.05 8.79
N GLY A 89 4.30 -19.78 7.52
CA GLY A 89 3.37 -19.43 6.46
C GLY A 89 2.59 -18.14 6.74
N PHE A 90 1.35 -18.08 6.24
CA PHE A 90 0.51 -16.90 6.39
C PHE A 90 0.14 -16.58 7.85
N ASN A 91 0.05 -17.57 8.71
CA ASN A 91 -0.15 -17.38 10.16
C ASN A 91 0.98 -16.55 10.79
N ALA A 92 2.24 -16.77 10.39
CA ALA A 92 3.38 -16.01 10.85
C ALA A 92 3.42 -14.59 10.24
N ALA A 93 2.95 -14.43 8.99
CA ALA A 93 2.77 -13.12 8.39
C ALA A 93 1.72 -12.30 9.15
N VAL A 94 0.60 -12.90 9.55
CA VAL A 94 -0.43 -12.26 10.39
C VAL A 94 0.13 -11.85 11.74
N GLY A 95 0.95 -12.69 12.38
CA GLY A 95 1.69 -12.32 13.59
C GLY A 95 2.60 -11.10 13.38
N ALA A 96 3.28 -11.03 12.24
CA ALA A 96 4.10 -9.88 11.87
C ALA A 96 3.27 -8.61 11.61
N PHE A 97 2.05 -8.74 11.05
CA PHE A 97 1.14 -7.59 10.88
C PHE A 97 0.69 -7.02 12.23
N LEU A 98 0.38 -7.89 13.20
CA LEU A 98 0.08 -7.46 14.58
C LEU A 98 1.26 -6.70 15.20
N VAL A 99 2.48 -7.21 15.08
CA VAL A 99 3.66 -6.53 15.61
C VAL A 99 3.89 -5.21 14.89
N CYS A 100 3.69 -5.14 13.57
CA CYS A 100 3.76 -3.88 12.82
C CYS A 100 2.75 -2.85 13.36
N GLY A 101 1.49 -3.25 13.57
CA GLY A 101 0.44 -2.39 14.14
C GLY A 101 0.82 -1.88 15.54
N LEU A 102 1.36 -2.76 16.38
CA LEU A 102 1.85 -2.38 17.72
C LEU A 102 3.00 -1.37 17.64
N LEU A 103 3.96 -1.57 16.74
CA LEU A 103 5.06 -0.64 16.52
C LEU A 103 4.58 0.73 16.05
N ILE A 104 3.55 0.79 15.19
CA ILE A 104 2.93 2.05 14.75
C ILE A 104 2.27 2.76 15.93
N ILE A 105 1.54 2.04 16.81
CA ILE A 105 0.96 2.60 18.04
C ILE A 105 2.06 3.16 18.94
N ILE A 106 3.10 2.38 19.19
CA ILE A 106 4.21 2.80 20.05
C ILE A 106 4.90 4.03 19.45
N ALA A 107 5.12 4.08 18.14
CA ALA A 107 5.72 5.25 17.47
C ALA A 107 4.84 6.50 17.59
N GLY A 108 3.52 6.34 17.64
CA GLY A 108 2.58 7.44 17.88
C GLY A 108 2.56 7.94 19.31
N LEU A 109 2.65 7.04 20.29
CA LEU A 109 2.50 7.38 21.71
C LEU A 109 3.86 7.64 22.39
N TRP A 110 4.93 6.98 21.96
CA TRP A 110 6.25 7.06 22.54
C TRP A 110 7.22 7.82 21.65
N LYS A 111 7.41 9.10 21.94
CA LYS A 111 8.26 10.02 21.17
C LYS A 111 9.67 9.51 20.83
N PRO A 112 10.40 8.75 21.71
CA PRO A 112 11.70 8.20 21.35
C PRO A 112 11.67 7.28 20.13
N LEU A 113 10.70 6.35 20.02
CA LEU A 113 10.59 5.48 18.86
C LEU A 113 10.25 6.28 17.60
N GLY A 114 9.32 7.24 17.70
CA GLY A 114 9.02 8.15 16.60
C GLY A 114 10.26 8.91 16.10
N ARG A 115 11.15 9.33 16.99
CA ARG A 115 12.43 9.97 16.64
C ARG A 115 13.40 9.00 15.96
N ILE A 116 13.52 7.76 16.46
CA ILE A 116 14.37 6.73 15.83
C ILE A 116 13.95 6.46 14.40
N VAL A 117 12.64 6.29 14.16
CA VAL A 117 12.09 6.08 12.80
C VAL A 117 12.36 7.29 11.91
N SER A 118 12.18 8.50 12.44
CA SER A 118 12.48 9.73 11.70
C SER A 118 13.97 9.97 11.47
N ALA A 119 14.84 9.29 12.22
CA ALA A 119 16.30 9.36 12.07
C ALA A 119 16.83 8.40 10.99
N ILE A 120 16.02 7.44 10.51
CA ILE A 120 16.39 6.60 9.35
C ILE A 120 16.60 7.54 8.16
N PRO A 121 17.79 7.52 7.52
CA PRO A 121 18.02 8.40 6.38
C PRO A 121 16.99 8.16 5.29
N PRO A 122 16.25 9.19 4.86
CA PRO A 122 15.20 9.04 3.82
C PRO A 122 15.73 8.39 2.54
N ALA A 123 17.00 8.61 2.21
CA ALA A 123 17.65 8.00 1.06
C ALA A 123 17.66 6.45 1.13
N LEU A 124 17.96 5.87 2.30
CA LEU A 124 17.99 4.42 2.47
C LEU A 124 16.59 3.82 2.46
N ALA A 125 15.63 4.44 3.13
CA ALA A 125 14.24 3.98 3.13
C ALA A 125 13.64 4.01 1.71
N ASN A 126 13.89 5.09 0.96
CA ASN A 126 13.45 5.20 -0.44
C ASN A 126 14.21 4.23 -1.36
N ALA A 127 15.50 3.99 -1.13
CA ALA A 127 16.28 3.00 -1.89
C ALA A 127 15.75 1.58 -1.68
N MET A 128 15.42 1.20 -0.44
CA MET A 128 14.76 -0.06 -0.14
C MET A 128 13.41 -0.15 -0.85
N LEU A 129 12.59 0.89 -0.77
CA LEU A 129 11.29 0.89 -1.44
C LEU A 129 11.44 0.77 -2.96
N ALA A 130 12.33 1.54 -3.59
CA ALA A 130 12.60 1.42 -5.01
C ALA A 130 13.07 0.01 -5.41
N GLY A 131 13.94 -0.61 -4.59
CA GLY A 131 14.40 -1.99 -4.81
C GLY A 131 13.27 -3.02 -4.79
N VAL A 132 12.36 -2.90 -3.81
CA VAL A 132 11.15 -3.74 -3.71
C VAL A 132 10.25 -3.57 -4.93
N LEU A 133 10.01 -2.32 -5.35
CA LEU A 133 9.08 -2.00 -6.43
C LEU A 133 9.61 -2.41 -7.81
N LEU A 134 10.92 -2.49 -8.00
CA LEU A 134 11.53 -2.76 -9.32
C LEU A 134 11.02 -4.07 -9.92
N SER A 135 10.98 -5.15 -9.16
CA SER A 135 10.55 -6.46 -9.63
C SER A 135 9.09 -6.46 -10.10
N LEU A 136 8.23 -5.73 -9.39
CA LEU A 136 6.81 -5.58 -9.71
C LEU A 136 6.60 -4.70 -10.95
N CYS A 137 7.43 -3.67 -11.13
CA CYS A 137 7.38 -2.81 -12.31
C CYS A 137 7.76 -3.54 -13.61
N PHE A 138 8.35 -4.73 -13.56
CA PHE A 138 8.56 -5.57 -14.73
C PHE A 138 7.31 -6.33 -15.18
N ALA A 139 6.30 -6.48 -14.34
CA ALA A 139 5.11 -7.27 -14.65
C ALA A 139 4.37 -6.82 -15.94
N PRO A 140 4.23 -5.53 -16.27
CA PRO A 140 3.63 -5.10 -17.54
C PRO A 140 4.35 -5.63 -18.76
N VAL A 141 5.70 -5.64 -18.73
CA VAL A 141 6.53 -6.18 -19.83
C VAL A 141 6.38 -7.71 -19.90
N LYS A 142 6.34 -8.39 -18.77
CA LYS A 142 6.11 -9.85 -18.70
C LYS A 142 4.72 -10.22 -19.24
N ALA A 143 3.69 -9.42 -18.96
CA ALA A 143 2.33 -9.64 -19.48
C ALA A 143 2.26 -9.50 -21.01
N ILE A 144 2.97 -8.54 -21.59
CA ILE A 144 3.09 -8.40 -23.06
C ILE A 144 3.83 -9.62 -23.63
N ALA A 145 4.92 -10.06 -23.00
CA ALA A 145 5.67 -11.22 -23.43
C ALA A 145 4.88 -12.53 -23.30
N PHE A 146 4.03 -12.64 -22.27
CA PHE A 146 3.14 -13.79 -22.07
C PHE A 146 2.09 -13.89 -23.19
N ASN A 147 1.35 -12.82 -23.43
CA ASN A 147 0.39 -12.73 -24.52
C ASN A 147 0.20 -11.26 -24.94
N PRO A 148 0.73 -10.84 -26.11
CA PRO A 148 0.61 -9.46 -26.58
C PRO A 148 -0.84 -8.98 -26.73
N LEU A 149 -1.77 -9.87 -27.13
CA LEU A 149 -3.19 -9.51 -27.31
C LEU A 149 -3.86 -9.17 -25.96
N PHE A 150 -3.36 -9.70 -24.86
CA PHE A 150 -3.89 -9.44 -23.51
C PHE A 150 -3.10 -8.35 -22.78
N GLY A 151 -1.76 -8.37 -22.87
CA GLY A 151 -0.91 -7.42 -22.17
C GLY A 151 -0.90 -6.02 -22.79
N LEU A 152 -0.86 -5.90 -24.13
CA LEU A 152 -0.81 -4.59 -24.80
C LEU A 152 -2.04 -3.71 -24.50
N PRO A 153 -3.31 -4.19 -24.55
CA PRO A 153 -4.45 -3.34 -24.23
C PRO A 153 -4.37 -2.71 -22.85
N ILE A 154 -3.89 -3.47 -21.84
CA ILE A 154 -3.75 -3.00 -20.46
C ILE A 154 -2.71 -1.88 -20.39
N VAL A 155 -1.53 -2.09 -21.00
CA VAL A 155 -0.42 -1.12 -20.98
C VAL A 155 -0.76 0.12 -21.81
N LEU A 156 -1.39 -0.05 -22.98
CA LEU A 156 -1.80 1.06 -23.84
C LEU A 156 -2.88 1.91 -23.20
N ALA A 157 -3.89 1.31 -22.56
CA ALA A 157 -4.92 2.04 -21.83
C ALA A 157 -4.30 2.91 -20.73
N TRP A 158 -3.36 2.36 -19.95
CA TRP A 158 -2.60 3.11 -18.95
C TRP A 158 -1.82 4.27 -19.56
N ALA A 159 -1.08 4.02 -20.66
CA ALA A 159 -0.21 5.02 -21.28
C ALA A 159 -1.02 6.16 -21.91
N VAL A 160 -2.06 5.83 -22.70
CA VAL A 160 -2.89 6.80 -23.41
C VAL A 160 -3.67 7.66 -22.43
N VAL A 161 -4.36 7.05 -21.47
CA VAL A 161 -5.11 7.83 -20.47
C VAL A 161 -4.16 8.59 -19.54
N GLY A 162 -3.01 8.00 -19.21
CA GLY A 162 -1.98 8.63 -18.39
C GLY A 162 -1.31 9.85 -19.04
N SER A 163 -1.31 9.94 -20.38
CA SER A 163 -0.84 11.13 -21.11
C SER A 163 -1.78 12.34 -20.94
N VAL A 164 -3.08 12.09 -20.72
CA VAL A 164 -4.09 13.13 -20.49
C VAL A 164 -4.28 13.37 -18.99
N SER A 165 -4.38 12.31 -18.20
CA SER A 165 -4.58 12.40 -16.74
C SER A 165 -3.93 11.23 -16.01
N ARG A 166 -2.92 11.51 -15.21
CA ARG A 166 -2.25 10.50 -14.36
C ARG A 166 -3.21 9.85 -13.35
N LEU A 167 -4.24 10.58 -12.92
CA LEU A 167 -5.24 10.11 -11.96
C LEU A 167 -6.03 8.90 -12.49
N TYR A 168 -6.37 8.91 -13.78
CA TYR A 168 -7.20 7.88 -14.40
C TYR A 168 -6.40 6.78 -15.12
N ALA A 169 -5.07 6.87 -15.15
CA ALA A 169 -4.22 5.92 -15.86
C ALA A 169 -4.41 4.47 -15.35
N VAL A 170 -4.34 4.26 -14.04
CA VAL A 170 -4.49 2.91 -13.47
C VAL A 170 -5.94 2.41 -13.50
N PRO A 171 -6.97 3.21 -13.19
CA PRO A 171 -8.35 2.86 -13.47
C PRO A 171 -8.60 2.43 -14.93
N ALA A 172 -8.00 3.10 -15.91
CA ALA A 172 -8.12 2.71 -17.31
C ALA A 172 -7.45 1.36 -17.61
N ALA A 173 -6.26 1.09 -17.05
CA ALA A 173 -5.61 -0.22 -17.14
C ALA A 173 -6.47 -1.32 -16.52
N LEU A 174 -7.12 -1.05 -15.39
CA LEU A 174 -8.02 -1.99 -14.73
C LEU A 174 -9.27 -2.27 -15.60
N ILE A 175 -9.85 -1.25 -16.20
CA ILE A 175 -10.99 -1.43 -17.15
C ILE A 175 -10.52 -2.28 -18.33
N ALA A 176 -9.35 -2.01 -18.91
CA ALA A 176 -8.81 -2.81 -20.00
C ALA A 176 -8.56 -4.27 -19.56
N PHE A 177 -8.04 -4.50 -18.35
CA PHE A 177 -7.90 -5.83 -17.77
C PHE A 177 -9.25 -6.55 -17.67
N VAL A 178 -10.28 -5.88 -17.13
CA VAL A 178 -11.65 -6.45 -17.04
C VAL A 178 -12.17 -6.84 -18.41
N LEU A 179 -12.00 -5.98 -19.43
CA LEU A 179 -12.44 -6.25 -20.79
C LEU A 179 -11.66 -7.43 -21.42
N VAL A 180 -10.34 -7.50 -21.20
CA VAL A 180 -9.50 -8.62 -21.67
C VAL A 180 -9.96 -9.94 -21.05
N VAL A 181 -10.26 -9.95 -19.74
CA VAL A 181 -10.75 -11.14 -19.05
C VAL A 181 -12.13 -11.53 -19.57
N ALA A 182 -13.06 -10.57 -19.67
CA ALA A 182 -14.44 -10.83 -20.05
C ALA A 182 -14.62 -11.26 -21.52
N LEU A 183 -13.75 -10.78 -22.42
CA LEU A 183 -13.90 -10.98 -23.87
C LEU A 183 -12.86 -11.94 -24.46
N GLY A 184 -11.72 -12.12 -23.79
CA GLY A 184 -10.58 -12.84 -24.32
C GLY A 184 -10.23 -14.15 -23.60
N ILE A 185 -10.81 -14.40 -22.42
CA ILE A 185 -10.54 -15.60 -21.65
C ILE A 185 -11.79 -16.46 -21.58
N ASP A 186 -11.65 -17.75 -21.92
CA ASP A 186 -12.74 -18.71 -21.75
C ASP A 186 -13.05 -18.88 -20.27
N MET A 187 -14.23 -18.43 -19.87
CA MET A 187 -14.65 -18.56 -18.48
C MET A 187 -15.02 -20.01 -18.17
N PRO A 188 -14.50 -20.58 -17.06
CA PRO A 188 -14.85 -21.93 -16.65
C PRO A 188 -16.36 -22.04 -16.35
N GLU A 189 -16.91 -23.24 -16.54
CA GLU A 189 -18.30 -23.53 -16.18
C GLU A 189 -18.54 -23.18 -14.70
N GLY A 190 -19.60 -22.43 -14.44
CA GLY A 190 -19.94 -21.99 -13.08
C GLY A 190 -19.25 -20.71 -12.60
N ALA A 191 -18.39 -20.05 -13.39
CA ALA A 191 -17.72 -18.81 -13.00
C ALA A 191 -18.70 -17.72 -12.53
N LEU A 192 -19.83 -17.54 -13.21
CA LEU A 192 -20.85 -16.57 -12.80
C LEU A 192 -21.53 -16.95 -11.48
N ALA A 193 -21.75 -18.26 -11.23
CA ALA A 193 -22.26 -18.72 -9.95
C ALA A 193 -21.26 -18.51 -8.82
N GLY A 194 -19.96 -18.75 -9.07
CA GLY A 194 -18.89 -18.43 -8.15
C GLY A 194 -18.82 -16.95 -7.82
N LEU A 195 -18.88 -16.07 -8.82
CA LEU A 195 -18.91 -14.62 -8.64
C LEU A 195 -20.13 -14.16 -7.82
N SER A 196 -21.31 -14.72 -8.09
CA SER A 196 -22.51 -14.38 -7.34
C SER A 196 -22.44 -14.84 -5.87
N ALA A 197 -21.88 -16.01 -5.60
CA ALA A 197 -21.64 -16.50 -4.24
C ALA A 197 -20.62 -15.62 -3.50
N ALA A 198 -19.58 -15.13 -4.19
CA ALA A 198 -18.54 -14.28 -3.64
C ALA A 198 -19.00 -12.83 -3.35
N LEU A 199 -20.23 -12.44 -3.74
CA LEU A 199 -20.86 -11.19 -3.30
C LEU A 199 -21.22 -11.21 -1.81
N VAL A 200 -21.32 -12.40 -1.20
CA VAL A 200 -21.54 -12.51 0.25
C VAL A 200 -20.19 -12.33 0.96
N PRO A 201 -20.01 -11.28 1.77
CA PRO A 201 -18.76 -11.04 2.47
C PRO A 201 -18.43 -12.18 3.41
N GLN A 202 -17.22 -12.71 3.32
CA GLN A 202 -16.74 -13.77 4.20
C GLN A 202 -15.44 -13.32 4.87
N ALA A 203 -15.47 -13.24 6.21
CA ALA A 203 -14.29 -12.96 7.02
C ALA A 203 -13.66 -14.28 7.46
N GLU A 204 -12.42 -14.51 7.07
CA GLU A 204 -11.63 -15.66 7.48
C GLU A 204 -10.68 -15.27 8.60
N PHE A 205 -10.89 -15.86 9.79
CA PHE A 205 -9.99 -15.65 10.91
C PHE A 205 -8.73 -16.51 10.76
N VAL A 206 -7.57 -15.84 10.75
CA VAL A 206 -6.27 -16.48 10.68
C VAL A 206 -5.62 -16.39 12.06
N SER A 207 -5.39 -17.55 12.70
CA SER A 207 -4.72 -17.61 13.99
C SER A 207 -3.27 -17.14 13.86
N PRO A 208 -2.86 -16.07 14.56
CA PRO A 208 -1.50 -15.55 14.44
C PRO A 208 -0.48 -16.50 15.05
N SER A 209 0.64 -16.68 14.39
CA SER A 209 1.84 -17.29 14.97
C SER A 209 3.01 -16.32 14.91
N PHE A 210 4.01 -16.52 15.75
CA PHE A 210 5.13 -15.59 15.86
C PHE A 210 6.44 -16.36 15.62
N SER A 211 7.17 -15.96 14.57
CA SER A 211 8.52 -16.45 14.30
C SER A 211 9.50 -15.28 14.20
N ALA A 212 10.74 -15.47 14.64
CA ALA A 212 11.77 -14.43 14.53
C ALA A 212 11.98 -14.03 13.05
N SER A 213 11.92 -15.00 12.14
CA SER A 213 12.03 -14.77 10.71
C SER A 213 10.93 -13.82 10.20
N ALA A 214 9.66 -14.07 10.54
CA ALA A 214 8.54 -13.19 10.14
C ALA A 214 8.64 -11.79 10.75
N LEU A 215 9.05 -11.69 12.02
CA LEU A 215 9.21 -10.39 12.68
C LEU A 215 10.30 -9.53 12.02
N ILE A 216 11.43 -10.11 11.67
CA ILE A 216 12.54 -9.39 11.06
C ILE A 216 12.30 -9.16 9.54
N SER A 217 11.74 -10.14 8.83
CA SER A 217 11.55 -10.06 7.38
C SER A 217 10.31 -9.27 6.97
N ILE A 218 9.28 -9.26 7.80
CA ILE A 218 7.99 -8.65 7.47
C ILE A 218 7.67 -7.49 8.42
N ALA A 219 7.58 -7.72 9.75
CA ALA A 219 7.06 -6.70 10.65
C ALA A 219 7.90 -5.43 10.65
N LEU A 220 9.22 -5.55 10.78
CA LEU A 220 10.11 -4.40 10.86
C LEU A 220 10.21 -3.63 9.53
N PRO A 221 10.46 -4.27 8.36
CA PRO A 221 10.45 -3.56 7.08
C PRO A 221 9.08 -2.95 6.75
N LEU A 222 7.97 -3.66 7.03
CA LEU A 222 6.62 -3.15 6.82
C LEU A 222 6.34 -1.89 7.65
N PHE A 223 6.76 -1.89 8.92
CA PHE A 223 6.68 -0.72 9.79
C PHE A 223 7.48 0.45 9.24
N ILE A 224 8.74 0.23 8.85
CA ILE A 224 9.63 1.28 8.32
C ILE A 224 9.05 1.87 7.04
N VAL A 225 8.66 1.01 6.07
CA VAL A 225 8.06 1.46 4.80
C VAL A 225 6.78 2.23 5.05
N THR A 226 5.89 1.70 5.90
CA THR A 226 4.61 2.35 6.20
C THR A 226 4.80 3.72 6.85
N MET A 227 5.73 3.84 7.79
CA MET A 227 6.03 5.13 8.42
C MET A 227 6.69 6.11 7.45
N ALA A 228 7.73 5.68 6.74
CA ALA A 228 8.55 6.57 5.90
C ALA A 228 7.85 7.00 4.61
N SER A 229 7.04 6.11 3.98
CA SER A 229 6.43 6.39 2.68
C SER A 229 4.96 6.78 2.73
N GLN A 230 4.29 6.63 3.87
CA GLN A 230 2.85 6.90 4.01
C GLN A 230 2.54 7.82 5.19
N ASN A 231 2.82 7.40 6.42
CA ASN A 231 2.41 8.15 7.61
C ASN A 231 3.08 9.53 7.69
N ILE A 232 4.40 9.61 7.54
CA ILE A 232 5.13 10.89 7.58
C ILE A 232 4.76 11.78 6.39
N PRO A 233 4.75 11.30 5.12
CA PRO A 233 4.27 12.10 3.99
C PRO A 233 2.81 12.52 4.11
N GLY A 234 1.92 11.67 4.64
CA GLY A 234 0.51 12.02 4.87
C GLY A 234 0.36 13.24 5.79
N ILE A 235 1.14 13.31 6.88
CA ILE A 235 1.21 14.51 7.73
C ILE A 235 1.77 15.71 6.97
N ALA A 236 2.79 15.51 6.14
CA ALA A 236 3.39 16.61 5.36
C ALA A 236 2.37 17.20 4.38
N VAL A 237 1.57 16.38 3.70
CA VAL A 237 0.49 16.84 2.80
C VAL A 237 -0.56 17.66 3.56
N LEU A 238 -0.97 17.23 4.75
CA LEU A 238 -1.89 18.01 5.59
C LEU A 238 -1.29 19.38 5.95
N LYS A 239 -0.01 19.42 6.33
CA LYS A 239 0.67 20.68 6.67
C LYS A 239 0.79 21.63 5.48
N VAL A 240 1.09 21.14 4.28
CA VAL A 240 1.15 21.96 3.05
C VAL A 240 -0.21 22.58 2.72
N ASN A 241 -1.31 21.91 3.13
CA ASN A 241 -2.67 22.43 3.00
C ASN A 241 -3.12 23.19 4.27
N ASP A 242 -2.18 23.63 5.11
CA ASP A 242 -2.35 24.38 6.38
C ASP A 242 -3.20 23.64 7.44
N TYR A 243 -3.26 22.34 7.45
CA TYR A 243 -3.79 21.56 8.56
C TYR A 243 -2.63 21.10 9.43
N HIS A 244 -2.71 21.33 10.74
CA HIS A 244 -1.63 21.02 11.69
C HIS A 244 -2.10 20.01 12.77
N PRO A 245 -2.41 18.75 12.39
CA PRO A 245 -2.75 17.74 13.38
C PRO A 245 -1.56 17.34 14.23
N ASP A 246 -1.81 16.88 15.45
CA ASP A 246 -0.84 16.09 16.22
C ASP A 246 -0.68 14.72 15.54
N PRO A 247 0.53 14.35 15.09
CA PRO A 247 0.77 13.07 14.43
C PRO A 247 0.55 11.85 15.34
N GLY A 248 0.82 11.99 16.64
CA GLY A 248 0.81 10.89 17.60
C GLY A 248 -0.54 10.13 17.65
N PRO A 249 -1.65 10.81 17.95
CA PRO A 249 -2.98 10.18 17.95
C PRO A 249 -3.35 9.57 16.58
N LEU A 250 -2.95 10.19 15.47
CA LEU A 250 -3.25 9.68 14.13
C LEU A 250 -2.51 8.36 13.88
N PHE A 251 -1.22 8.29 14.20
CA PHE A 251 -0.45 7.05 14.08
C PHE A 251 -0.98 5.96 15.02
N ALA A 252 -1.27 6.31 16.28
CA ALA A 252 -1.83 5.34 17.22
C ALA A 252 -3.18 4.78 16.73
N THR A 253 -4.04 5.62 16.14
CA THR A 253 -5.33 5.18 15.60
C THR A 253 -5.12 4.27 14.38
N THR A 254 -4.27 4.62 13.43
CA THR A 254 -3.99 3.74 12.26
C THR A 254 -3.36 2.42 12.69
N GLY A 255 -2.46 2.43 13.68
CA GLY A 255 -1.91 1.21 14.27
C GLY A 255 -2.97 0.34 14.96
N LEU A 256 -3.94 0.94 15.66
CA LEU A 256 -5.06 0.21 16.24
C LEU A 256 -5.90 -0.48 15.16
N PHE A 257 -6.23 0.22 14.07
CA PHE A 257 -6.98 -0.37 12.96
C PHE A 257 -6.17 -1.43 12.20
N THR A 258 -4.83 -1.33 12.21
CA THR A 258 -3.94 -2.42 11.75
C THR A 258 -4.10 -3.66 12.63
N LEU A 259 -4.08 -3.51 13.97
CA LEU A 259 -4.29 -4.64 14.88
C LEU A 259 -5.65 -5.29 14.70
N LEU A 260 -6.70 -4.50 14.47
CA LEU A 260 -8.07 -5.01 14.27
C LEU A 260 -8.23 -5.77 12.95
N SER A 261 -7.54 -5.35 11.89
CA SER A 261 -7.61 -6.01 10.58
C SER A 261 -6.69 -7.24 10.45
N ALA A 262 -5.60 -7.28 11.20
CA ALA A 262 -4.57 -8.31 11.06
C ALA A 262 -5.08 -9.74 11.26
N PRO A 263 -5.93 -10.08 12.27
CA PRO A 263 -6.46 -11.44 12.41
C PRO A 263 -7.33 -11.91 11.25
N PHE A 264 -7.75 -11.00 10.38
CA PHE A 264 -8.51 -11.30 9.17
C PHE A 264 -7.65 -11.15 7.89
N GLY A 265 -6.32 -11.12 8.04
CA GLY A 265 -5.36 -11.05 6.96
C GLY A 265 -4.99 -9.64 6.50
N GLY A 266 -5.49 -8.57 7.15
CA GLY A 266 -5.13 -7.19 6.84
C GLY A 266 -3.70 -6.85 7.31
N HIS A 267 -2.89 -6.26 6.43
CA HIS A 267 -1.52 -5.89 6.81
C HIS A 267 -1.44 -4.55 7.56
N ALA A 268 -1.15 -3.42 6.93
CA ALA A 268 -0.98 -2.13 7.60
C ALA A 268 -1.95 -1.07 7.08
N VAL A 269 -2.67 -0.44 8.00
CA VAL A 269 -3.49 0.76 7.79
C VAL A 269 -2.64 1.98 8.15
N ASN A 270 -2.71 3.04 7.35
CA ASN A 270 -1.87 4.23 7.50
C ASN A 270 -2.57 5.50 6.99
N LEU A 271 -1.93 6.65 7.23
CA LEU A 271 -2.27 7.89 6.53
C LEU A 271 -1.89 7.75 5.06
N ALA A 272 -2.77 8.18 4.17
CA ALA A 272 -2.47 8.19 2.74
C ALA A 272 -1.68 9.45 2.37
N ALA A 273 -0.68 9.31 1.51
CA ALA A 273 0.06 10.44 0.97
C ALA A 273 -0.61 11.00 -0.29
N ILE A 274 -0.99 10.14 -1.24
CA ILE A 274 -1.52 10.55 -2.55
C ILE A 274 -2.95 11.07 -2.42
N THR A 275 -3.85 10.29 -1.82
CA THR A 275 -5.25 10.67 -1.67
C THR A 275 -5.46 11.77 -0.63
N ALA A 276 -4.49 12.01 0.27
CA ALA A 276 -4.52 13.14 1.19
C ALA A 276 -4.58 14.49 0.46
N ALA A 277 -3.84 14.65 -0.63
CA ALA A 277 -3.87 15.89 -1.42
C ALA A 277 -5.25 16.13 -2.05
N MET A 278 -5.93 15.07 -2.48
CA MET A 278 -7.30 15.16 -3.01
C MET A 278 -8.31 15.52 -1.91
N CYS A 279 -8.19 14.94 -0.71
CA CYS A 279 -9.05 15.26 0.43
C CYS A 279 -8.86 16.70 0.92
N ALA A 280 -7.60 17.13 1.03
CA ALA A 280 -7.22 18.42 1.62
C ALA A 280 -7.28 19.58 0.62
N GLY A 281 -7.34 19.30 -0.69
CA GLY A 281 -7.34 20.29 -1.77
C GLY A 281 -8.66 21.05 -1.93
N SER A 282 -8.62 22.14 -2.69
CA SER A 282 -9.78 22.98 -3.01
C SER A 282 -10.86 22.24 -3.81
N ASP A 283 -10.47 21.22 -4.58
CA ASP A 283 -11.38 20.41 -5.38
C ASP A 283 -12.36 19.60 -4.51
N SER A 284 -11.96 19.28 -3.27
CA SER A 284 -12.80 18.62 -2.29
C SER A 284 -13.95 19.51 -1.79
N HIS A 285 -13.64 20.76 -1.45
CA HIS A 285 -14.60 21.81 -1.12
C HIS A 285 -13.90 23.17 -1.08
N PRO A 286 -14.55 24.29 -1.58
CA PRO A 286 -13.99 25.64 -1.47
C PRO A 286 -13.73 26.03 -0.02
N ASP A 287 -14.71 25.80 0.86
CA ASP A 287 -14.58 26.03 2.30
C ASP A 287 -13.72 24.92 2.92
N ARG A 288 -12.55 25.31 3.40
CA ARG A 288 -11.58 24.44 4.04
C ARG A 288 -12.13 23.70 5.26
N ALA A 289 -13.00 24.33 6.05
CA ALA A 289 -13.59 23.73 7.23
C ALA A 289 -14.54 22.58 6.93
N ARG A 290 -14.95 22.41 5.67
CA ARG A 290 -15.88 21.39 5.22
C ARG A 290 -15.22 20.22 4.47
N ARG A 291 -13.93 20.31 4.13
CA ARG A 291 -13.21 19.29 3.35
C ARG A 291 -13.13 17.93 4.03
N TYR A 292 -13.25 17.86 5.36
CA TYR A 292 -13.26 16.60 6.10
C TYR A 292 -14.39 15.64 5.67
N TRP A 293 -15.47 16.17 5.08
CA TRP A 293 -16.55 15.36 4.54
C TRP A 293 -16.13 14.50 3.34
N SER A 294 -15.16 14.92 2.54
CA SER A 294 -14.63 14.07 1.47
C SER A 294 -13.93 12.82 2.01
N SER A 295 -13.21 12.95 3.13
CA SER A 295 -12.58 11.80 3.79
C SER A 295 -13.62 10.86 4.43
N ILE A 296 -14.70 11.40 5.00
CA ILE A 296 -15.82 10.59 5.53
C ILE A 296 -16.49 9.82 4.38
N ASN A 297 -16.82 10.50 3.28
CA ASN A 297 -17.46 9.87 2.12
C ASN A 297 -16.53 8.83 1.45
N ALA A 298 -15.23 9.09 1.39
CA ALA A 298 -14.25 8.11 0.93
C ALA A 298 -14.23 6.88 1.86
N GLY A 299 -14.29 7.10 3.16
CA GLY A 299 -14.37 6.03 4.15
C GLY A 299 -15.61 5.14 3.96
N ILE A 300 -16.77 5.74 3.73
CA ILE A 300 -18.01 4.99 3.43
C ILE A 300 -17.85 4.16 2.16
N ALA A 301 -17.30 4.74 1.10
CA ALA A 301 -17.08 4.03 -0.16
C ALA A 301 -16.06 2.88 -0.01
N TYR A 302 -15.00 3.05 0.78
CA TYR A 302 -14.05 1.98 1.10
C TYR A 302 -14.71 0.81 1.84
N VAL A 303 -15.63 1.08 2.76
CA VAL A 303 -16.41 0.01 3.43
C VAL A 303 -17.23 -0.77 2.39
N VAL A 304 -17.91 -0.07 1.46
CA VAL A 304 -18.67 -0.72 0.39
C VAL A 304 -17.75 -1.58 -0.51
N PHE A 305 -16.58 -1.06 -0.92
CA PHE A 305 -15.63 -1.82 -1.72
C PHE A 305 -15.06 -3.02 -0.95
N GLY A 306 -14.88 -2.88 0.36
CA GLY A 306 -14.48 -4.00 1.22
C GLY A 306 -15.50 -5.13 1.22
N LEU A 307 -16.78 -4.81 1.29
CA LEU A 307 -17.85 -5.82 1.22
C LEU A 307 -17.90 -6.54 -0.14
N LEU A 308 -17.37 -5.95 -1.21
CA LEU A 308 -17.26 -6.53 -2.54
C LEU A 308 -15.91 -7.24 -2.79
N ALA A 309 -15.00 -7.27 -1.81
CA ALA A 309 -13.65 -7.80 -1.98
C ALA A 309 -13.62 -9.27 -2.43
N GLY A 310 -14.55 -10.09 -1.95
CA GLY A 310 -14.70 -11.49 -2.38
C GLY A 310 -14.93 -11.58 -3.89
N ALA A 311 -15.91 -10.85 -4.41
CA ALA A 311 -16.22 -10.85 -5.85
C ALA A 311 -15.03 -10.32 -6.69
N VAL A 312 -14.34 -9.28 -6.20
CA VAL A 312 -13.14 -8.74 -6.86
C VAL A 312 -12.04 -9.78 -6.92
N THR A 313 -11.77 -10.49 -5.82
CA THR A 313 -10.73 -11.53 -5.75
C THR A 313 -11.08 -12.70 -6.65
N THR A 314 -12.31 -13.21 -6.58
CA THR A 314 -12.79 -14.31 -7.44
C THR A 314 -12.72 -13.92 -8.93
N PHE A 315 -13.09 -12.69 -9.30
CA PHE A 315 -12.96 -12.24 -10.68
C PHE A 315 -11.50 -12.21 -11.15
N VAL A 316 -10.60 -11.75 -10.29
CA VAL A 316 -9.17 -11.72 -10.59
C VAL A 316 -8.58 -13.11 -10.76
N SER A 317 -9.03 -14.10 -9.98
CA SER A 317 -8.53 -15.48 -10.05
C SER A 317 -8.96 -16.22 -11.34
N LEU A 318 -9.93 -15.71 -12.09
CA LEU A 318 -10.31 -16.24 -13.40
C LEU A 318 -9.25 -15.96 -14.49
N ALA A 319 -8.36 -15.02 -14.26
CA ALA A 319 -7.33 -14.61 -15.22
C ALA A 319 -5.95 -15.15 -14.86
N PRO A 320 -5.03 -15.33 -15.86
CA PRO A 320 -3.63 -15.56 -15.58
C PRO A 320 -3.07 -14.44 -14.67
N SER A 321 -2.37 -14.84 -13.59
CA SER A 321 -1.89 -13.92 -12.56
C SER A 321 -1.01 -12.78 -13.13
N VAL A 322 -0.24 -13.05 -14.18
CA VAL A 322 0.62 -12.05 -14.85
C VAL A 322 -0.16 -10.83 -15.35
N LEU A 323 -1.44 -10.96 -15.68
CA LEU A 323 -2.25 -9.85 -16.18
C LEU A 323 -2.66 -8.89 -15.06
N ILE A 324 -3.06 -9.41 -13.89
CA ILE A 324 -3.36 -8.55 -12.74
C ILE A 324 -2.08 -7.99 -12.12
N GLU A 325 -1.00 -8.77 -12.13
CA GLU A 325 0.34 -8.28 -11.75
C GLU A 325 0.78 -7.11 -12.64
N ALA A 326 0.43 -7.12 -13.95
CA ALA A 326 0.70 -5.99 -14.84
C ALA A 326 -0.04 -4.73 -14.38
N VAL A 327 -1.32 -4.82 -14.01
CA VAL A 327 -2.05 -3.67 -13.46
C VAL A 327 -1.39 -3.17 -12.18
N ALA A 328 -1.00 -4.09 -11.28
CA ALA A 328 -0.26 -3.77 -10.07
C ALA A 328 1.07 -3.05 -10.37
N GLY A 329 1.85 -3.58 -11.31
CA GLY A 329 3.13 -3.00 -11.73
C GLY A 329 2.97 -1.59 -12.31
N LEU A 330 1.98 -1.37 -13.18
CA LEU A 330 1.66 -0.04 -13.73
C LEU A 330 1.30 0.97 -12.63
N ALA A 331 0.56 0.54 -11.62
CA ALA A 331 0.21 1.37 -10.48
C ALA A 331 1.44 1.83 -9.67
N LEU A 332 2.48 1.01 -9.65
CA LEU A 332 3.69 1.23 -8.85
C LEU A 332 4.79 2.04 -9.56
N ILE A 333 4.71 2.24 -10.88
CA ILE A 333 5.73 2.99 -11.64
C ILE A 333 5.97 4.38 -11.08
N GLY A 334 4.91 5.09 -10.70
CA GLY A 334 5.02 6.43 -10.11
C GLY A 334 5.75 6.41 -8.75
N ALA A 335 5.40 5.45 -7.91
CA ALA A 335 6.03 5.26 -6.59
C ALA A 335 7.50 4.84 -6.74
N PHE A 336 7.80 3.92 -7.66
CA PHE A 336 9.17 3.53 -8.01
C PHE A 336 10.00 4.75 -8.45
N SER A 337 9.50 5.53 -9.42
CA SER A 337 10.20 6.70 -9.93
C SER A 337 10.49 7.73 -8.84
N SER A 338 9.49 8.07 -8.03
CA SER A 338 9.64 9.02 -6.92
C SER A 338 10.65 8.54 -5.88
N SER A 339 10.57 7.27 -5.51
CA SER A 339 11.49 6.67 -4.52
C SER A 339 12.91 6.58 -5.05
N ALA A 340 13.10 6.23 -6.34
CA ALA A 340 14.42 6.20 -6.96
C ALA A 340 15.06 7.60 -6.99
N VAL A 341 14.32 8.64 -7.38
CA VAL A 341 14.80 10.02 -7.33
C VAL A 341 15.19 10.41 -5.90
N ALA A 342 14.31 10.18 -4.93
CA ALA A 342 14.58 10.53 -3.53
C ALA A 342 15.79 9.78 -2.93
N ALA A 343 16.00 8.51 -3.35
CA ALA A 343 17.13 7.71 -2.91
C ALA A 343 18.48 8.26 -3.39
N PHE A 344 18.56 8.75 -4.63
CA PHE A 344 19.83 9.08 -5.28
C PHE A 344 20.14 10.58 -5.41
N THR A 345 19.27 11.45 -4.93
CA THR A 345 19.45 12.92 -5.03
C THR A 345 20.65 13.40 -4.21
N ASN A 346 20.78 12.94 -2.96
CA ASN A 346 21.84 13.41 -2.06
C ASN A 346 23.16 12.69 -2.33
N ALA A 347 24.19 13.41 -2.76
CA ALA A 347 25.51 12.88 -3.09
C ALA A 347 26.19 12.16 -1.90
N GLU A 348 25.99 12.62 -0.66
CA GLU A 348 26.64 12.04 0.53
C GLU A 348 26.07 10.67 0.92
N THR A 349 24.83 10.39 0.60
CA THR A 349 24.16 9.12 0.94
C THR A 349 23.96 8.22 -0.27
N ARG A 350 24.32 8.69 -1.48
CA ARG A 350 24.00 8.03 -2.76
C ARG A 350 24.60 6.62 -2.86
N GLU A 351 25.83 6.43 -2.43
CA GLU A 351 26.49 5.13 -2.48
C GLU A 351 25.83 4.13 -1.51
N ALA A 352 25.55 4.55 -0.29
CA ALA A 352 24.83 3.73 0.68
C ALA A 352 23.40 3.39 0.20
N ALA A 353 22.72 4.35 -0.44
CA ALA A 353 21.42 4.14 -1.07
C ALA A 353 21.52 3.15 -2.24
N ALA A 354 22.57 3.23 -3.07
CA ALA A 354 22.77 2.28 -4.17
C ALA A 354 22.97 0.85 -3.66
N ILE A 355 23.73 0.66 -2.58
CA ILE A 355 23.91 -0.66 -1.95
C ILE A 355 22.57 -1.16 -1.40
N THR A 356 21.81 -0.32 -0.67
CA THR A 356 20.47 -0.66 -0.18
C THR A 356 19.56 -1.10 -1.33
N PHE A 357 19.53 -0.32 -2.41
CA PHE A 357 18.72 -0.61 -3.59
C PHE A 357 19.10 -1.94 -4.24
N LEU A 358 20.38 -2.17 -4.52
CA LEU A 358 20.86 -3.37 -5.19
C LEU A 358 20.61 -4.64 -4.38
N VAL A 359 20.90 -4.60 -3.07
CA VAL A 359 20.64 -5.76 -2.19
C VAL A 359 19.15 -6.05 -2.11
N THR A 360 18.32 -5.01 -1.98
CA THR A 360 16.87 -5.19 -1.95
C THR A 360 16.32 -5.70 -3.28
N ALA A 361 16.74 -5.10 -4.41
CA ALA A 361 16.28 -5.44 -5.75
C ALA A 361 16.71 -6.85 -6.19
N SER A 362 17.81 -7.38 -5.63
CA SER A 362 18.24 -8.74 -5.90
C SER A 362 17.22 -9.81 -5.47
N GLY A 363 16.31 -9.48 -4.54
CA GLY A 363 15.35 -10.42 -3.96
C GLY A 363 16.00 -11.53 -3.12
N VAL A 364 17.31 -11.50 -2.93
CA VAL A 364 18.03 -12.55 -2.20
C VAL A 364 17.83 -12.39 -0.70
N GLY A 365 17.16 -13.38 -0.10
CA GLY A 365 17.08 -13.52 1.37
C GLY A 365 18.31 -14.26 1.92
N PHE A 366 18.68 -13.96 3.14
CA PHE A 366 19.74 -14.65 3.87
C PHE A 366 19.28 -14.98 5.29
N ALA A 367 19.58 -16.17 5.78
CA ALA A 367 19.19 -16.67 7.09
C ALA A 367 17.67 -16.57 7.39
N GLY A 368 16.83 -16.81 6.37
CA GLY A 368 15.38 -16.71 6.48
C GLY A 368 14.84 -15.27 6.55
N VAL A 369 15.69 -14.27 6.30
CA VAL A 369 15.33 -12.84 6.35
C VAL A 369 15.37 -12.24 4.96
N SER A 370 14.36 -11.40 4.63
CA SER A 370 14.18 -10.81 3.30
C SER A 370 15.31 -9.86 2.90
N GLY A 371 15.53 -9.74 1.57
CA GLY A 371 16.50 -8.81 1.00
C GLY A 371 16.24 -7.34 1.34
N ALA A 372 14.98 -6.96 1.61
CA ALA A 372 14.63 -5.61 2.04
C ALA A 372 15.28 -5.24 3.39
N PHE A 373 15.26 -6.14 4.35
CA PHE A 373 15.94 -5.94 5.64
C PHE A 373 17.46 -5.86 5.45
N TRP A 374 18.06 -6.82 4.73
CA TRP A 374 19.50 -6.84 4.51
C TRP A 374 19.98 -5.64 3.70
N GLY A 375 19.17 -5.13 2.79
CA GLY A 375 19.45 -3.89 2.07
C GLY A 375 19.59 -2.69 3.01
N LEU A 376 18.68 -2.53 3.98
CA LEU A 376 18.78 -1.47 5.00
C LEU A 376 20.04 -1.64 5.89
N VAL A 377 20.33 -2.86 6.31
CA VAL A 377 21.52 -3.14 7.13
C VAL A 377 22.80 -2.82 6.35
N ALA A 378 22.94 -3.31 5.13
CA ALA A 378 24.12 -3.09 4.31
C ALA A 378 24.33 -1.60 3.99
N GLY A 379 23.27 -0.90 3.59
CA GLY A 379 23.36 0.54 3.34
C GLY A 379 23.60 1.36 4.61
N GLY A 380 23.01 0.97 5.73
CA GLY A 380 23.26 1.60 7.03
C GLY A 380 24.72 1.46 7.48
N LEU A 381 25.31 0.27 7.33
CA LEU A 381 26.73 0.01 7.62
C LEU A 381 27.63 0.86 6.69
N MET A 382 27.34 0.89 5.40
CA MET A 382 28.11 1.70 4.45
C MET A 382 28.07 3.19 4.80
N LEU A 383 26.90 3.70 5.17
CA LEU A 383 26.76 5.09 5.59
C LEU A 383 27.53 5.40 6.87
N ALA A 384 27.56 4.47 7.84
CA ALA A 384 28.30 4.61 9.07
C ALA A 384 29.82 4.64 8.78
N LEU A 385 30.32 3.74 7.93
CA LEU A 385 31.72 3.71 7.50
C LEU A 385 32.14 5.00 6.79
N ALA A 386 31.32 5.49 5.86
CA ALA A 386 31.58 6.74 5.14
C ALA A 386 31.66 7.97 6.08
N ARG A 387 30.79 8.03 7.09
CA ARG A 387 30.83 9.09 8.11
C ARG A 387 32.07 8.99 9.00
N SER A 388 32.46 7.78 9.40
CA SER A 388 33.64 7.55 10.22
C SER A 388 34.94 7.93 9.49
N ALA A 389 35.00 7.73 8.18
CA ALA A 389 36.15 8.12 7.37
C ALA A 389 36.29 9.66 7.25
N LYS A 390 35.15 10.37 7.07
CA LYS A 390 35.12 11.85 7.01
C LYS A 390 35.44 12.54 8.35
N GLY A 391 35.15 11.88 9.49
CA GLY A 391 35.43 12.45 10.82
C GLY A 391 36.88 12.30 11.27
N LYS A 392 37.72 11.61 10.49
CA LYS A 392 39.17 11.39 10.78
C LYS A 392 40.09 12.24 9.91
N GLY A 393 39.56 13.01 8.96
CA GLY A 393 40.31 13.98 8.16
C GLY A 393 39.87 15.41 8.49
#